data_dd187e8df3af4cd2047b00d5cf1ceb5a
#
_entry.id   dd187e8df3af4cd2047b00d5cf1ceb5a
#
_cell.length_a   1.000
_cell.length_b   1.000
_cell.length_c   1.000
_cell.angle_alpha   90.00
_cell.angle_beta   90.00
_cell.angle_gamma   90.00
#
_symmetry.space_group_name_H-M   'P 1'
#
loop_
_entity.id
_entity.type
_entity.pdbx_description
1 polymer ?
#
loop_
_entity_poly.entity_id
_entity_poly.type
_entity_poly.pdbx_seq_one_letter_code
_entity_poly.pdbx_strand_id
1 'polypeptide(L)'
;DMEVLPVFDDEAVVAKAHSVTAALIQKHPDVAVIAGFDGSSGGGICPAVREAGKSGTIKVVMNDILPAHMECLKEGTAQYIVGQKRHIFGPIALQTLYDINHSGISFTERDGELGIYPAPDKVDPGFLVVTQDNFEDMDAMVKNLEKL
;
A
#
# COMPACT_ATOMS: atom_id res chain seq x y z
N ASP A 1 25.74 -5.70 -1.01
CA ASP A 1 25.20 -4.70 -0.08
C ASP A 1 24.18 -3.83 -0.83
N MET A 2 23.13 -3.41 -0.15
CA MET A 2 22.08 -2.54 -0.71
C MET A 2 22.20 -1.18 0.00
N GLU A 3 22.28 -0.11 -0.77
CA GLU A 3 22.25 1.26 -0.25
C GLU A 3 20.83 1.79 -0.38
N VAL A 4 20.30 2.37 0.69
CA VAL A 4 19.00 3.05 0.69
C VAL A 4 19.22 4.53 0.44
N LEU A 5 18.71 5.01 -0.68
CA LEU A 5 18.73 6.44 -1.02
C LEU A 5 17.77 7.21 -0.11
N PRO A 6 17.93 8.54 0.02
CA PRO A 6 17.02 9.36 0.79
C PRO A 6 15.56 9.18 0.36
N VAL A 7 14.65 9.23 1.34
CA VAL A 7 13.20 9.21 1.09
C VAL A 7 12.78 10.57 0.53
N PHE A 8 11.98 10.54 -0.51
CA PHE A 8 11.45 11.73 -1.17
C PHE A 8 9.95 11.84 -0.90
N ASP A 9 9.50 13.03 -0.61
CA ASP A 9 8.09 13.34 -0.35
C ASP A 9 7.42 13.80 -1.65
N ASP A 10 6.45 13.03 -2.13
CA ASP A 10 5.62 13.36 -3.28
C ASP A 10 4.31 14.09 -2.90
N GLU A 11 4.11 14.37 -1.59
CA GLU A 11 2.94 15.07 -1.05
C GLU A 11 1.60 14.40 -1.44
N ALA A 12 1.62 13.10 -1.71
CA ALA A 12 0.49 12.34 -2.23
C ALA A 12 -0.09 12.94 -3.54
N VAL A 13 0.77 13.53 -4.37
CA VAL A 13 0.40 14.15 -5.66
C VAL A 13 1.07 13.40 -6.81
N VAL A 14 0.26 12.83 -7.70
CA VAL A 14 0.71 12.04 -8.86
C VAL A 14 1.76 12.77 -9.72
N ALA A 15 1.53 14.04 -10.03
CA ALA A 15 2.45 14.84 -10.84
C ALA A 15 3.79 15.07 -10.14
N LYS A 16 3.77 15.21 -8.80
CA LYS A 16 4.99 15.33 -8.00
C LYS A 16 5.73 14.01 -7.90
N ALA A 17 5.02 12.90 -7.69
CA ALA A 17 5.60 11.55 -7.72
C ALA A 17 6.33 11.30 -9.05
N HIS A 18 5.73 11.71 -10.18
CA HIS A 18 6.36 11.62 -11.51
C HIS A 18 7.65 12.45 -11.59
N SER A 19 7.59 13.73 -11.24
CA SER A 19 8.75 14.63 -11.37
C SER A 19 9.90 14.23 -10.44
N VAL A 20 9.59 13.83 -9.21
CA VAL A 20 10.58 13.33 -8.23
C VAL A 20 11.22 12.04 -8.72
N THR A 21 10.44 11.11 -9.24
CA THR A 21 10.95 9.85 -9.79
C THR A 21 11.84 10.08 -11.00
N ALA A 22 11.45 10.96 -11.93
CA ALA A 22 12.26 11.30 -13.09
C ALA A 22 13.61 11.92 -12.67
N ALA A 23 13.59 12.85 -11.71
CA ALA A 23 14.81 13.45 -11.17
C ALA A 23 15.70 12.41 -10.44
N LEU A 24 15.09 11.48 -9.69
CA LEU A 24 15.80 10.39 -9.04
C LEU A 24 16.54 9.51 -10.04
N ILE A 25 15.87 9.09 -11.12
CA ILE A 25 16.46 8.24 -12.17
C ILE A 25 17.60 8.96 -12.88
N GLN A 26 17.48 10.27 -13.12
CA GLN A 26 18.55 11.07 -13.72
C GLN A 26 19.78 11.16 -12.80
N LYS A 27 19.56 11.36 -11.51
CA LYS A 27 20.62 11.51 -10.51
C LYS A 27 21.28 10.17 -10.17
N HIS A 28 20.52 9.10 -10.17
CA HIS A 28 20.94 7.74 -9.83
C HIS A 28 20.55 6.76 -10.96
N PRO A 29 21.26 6.77 -12.08
CA PRO A 29 20.91 5.95 -13.25
C PRO A 29 21.04 4.44 -13.02
N ASP A 30 21.69 4.05 -11.95
CA ASP A 30 21.90 2.68 -11.46
C ASP A 30 20.93 2.25 -10.37
N VAL A 31 19.92 3.09 -10.05
CA VAL A 31 18.90 2.72 -9.07
C VAL A 31 18.23 1.41 -9.45
N ALA A 32 18.23 0.45 -8.53
CA ALA A 32 17.73 -0.89 -8.80
C ALA A 32 16.24 -1.05 -8.46
N VAL A 33 15.79 -0.35 -7.41
CA VAL A 33 14.41 -0.46 -6.89
C VAL A 33 13.87 0.92 -6.53
N ILE A 34 12.61 1.15 -6.88
CA ILE A 34 11.83 2.31 -6.44
C ILE A 34 10.58 1.80 -5.73
N ALA A 35 10.33 2.28 -4.52
CA ALA A 35 9.16 1.93 -3.74
C ALA A 35 8.26 3.15 -3.51
N GLY A 36 6.98 3.04 -3.84
CA GLY A 36 5.95 4.04 -3.52
C GLY A 36 5.10 3.57 -2.33
N PHE A 37 5.03 4.39 -1.29
CA PHE A 37 4.32 4.04 -0.04
C PHE A 37 2.95 4.71 0.09
N ASP A 38 2.60 5.60 -0.81
CA ASP A 38 1.30 6.26 -0.87
C ASP A 38 0.46 5.73 -2.04
N GLY A 39 -0.86 5.75 -1.89
CA GLY A 39 -1.78 5.28 -2.92
C GLY A 39 -1.75 6.08 -4.22
N SER A 40 -1.21 7.31 -4.23
CA SER A 40 -1.05 8.13 -5.44
C SER A 40 0.31 7.96 -6.11
N SER A 41 1.32 7.49 -5.37
CA SER A 41 2.72 7.43 -5.83
C SER A 41 2.89 6.62 -7.11
N GLY A 42 2.24 5.45 -7.20
CA GLY A 42 2.38 4.56 -8.37
C GLY A 42 1.90 5.19 -9.67
N GLY A 43 0.85 6.03 -9.61
CA GLY A 43 0.37 6.79 -10.77
C GLY A 43 1.40 7.75 -11.35
N GLY A 44 2.39 8.16 -10.57
CA GLY A 44 3.52 9.00 -11.02
C GLY A 44 4.78 8.19 -11.30
N ILE A 45 5.12 7.24 -10.43
CA ILE A 45 6.35 6.42 -10.55
C ILE A 45 6.36 5.64 -11.88
N CYS A 46 5.26 4.96 -12.21
CA CYS A 46 5.23 4.09 -13.37
C CYS A 46 5.40 4.82 -14.70
N PRO A 47 4.70 5.93 -14.99
CA PRO A 47 4.99 6.72 -16.17
C PRO A 47 6.43 7.20 -16.24
N ALA A 48 7.00 7.70 -15.14
CA ALA A 48 8.38 8.18 -15.11
C ALA A 48 9.39 7.07 -15.43
N VAL A 49 9.21 5.86 -14.90
CA VAL A 49 10.06 4.71 -15.20
C VAL A 49 9.93 4.28 -16.67
N ARG A 50 8.71 4.30 -17.24
CA ARG A 50 8.48 4.01 -18.65
C ARG A 50 9.13 5.03 -19.57
N GLU A 51 8.95 6.31 -19.31
CA GLU A 51 9.52 7.41 -20.08
C GLU A 51 11.05 7.40 -20.07
N ALA A 52 11.63 6.96 -18.96
CA ALA A 52 13.08 6.74 -18.86
C ALA A 52 13.57 5.47 -19.60
N GLY A 53 12.67 4.68 -20.18
CA GLY A 53 13.02 3.40 -20.84
C GLY A 53 13.56 2.34 -19.88
N LYS A 54 13.19 2.40 -18.60
CA LYS A 54 13.72 1.55 -17.52
C LYS A 54 12.75 0.48 -17.02
N SER A 55 11.58 0.31 -17.66
CA SER A 55 10.64 -0.75 -17.31
C SER A 55 11.34 -2.13 -17.31
N GLY A 56 11.12 -2.89 -16.24
CA GLY A 56 11.76 -4.18 -16.00
C GLY A 56 13.23 -4.11 -15.54
N THR A 57 13.96 -3.04 -15.82
CA THR A 57 15.33 -2.81 -15.29
C THR A 57 15.25 -2.29 -13.87
N ILE A 58 14.51 -1.20 -13.66
CA ILE A 58 14.19 -0.71 -12.31
C ILE A 58 12.99 -1.52 -11.80
N LYS A 59 13.13 -2.12 -10.62
CA LYS A 59 12.02 -2.83 -9.98
C LYS A 59 11.15 -1.83 -9.24
N VAL A 60 9.84 -1.88 -9.48
CA VAL A 60 8.88 -0.98 -8.84
C VAL A 60 7.99 -1.78 -7.89
N VAL A 61 7.91 -1.31 -6.65
CA VAL A 61 7.02 -1.82 -5.61
C VAL A 61 6.08 -0.70 -5.19
N MET A 62 4.80 -1.00 -5.08
CA MET A 62 3.79 0.01 -4.73
C MET A 62 2.95 -0.45 -3.56
N ASN A 63 2.46 0.52 -2.80
CA ASN A 63 1.46 0.28 -1.77
C ASN A 63 0.06 0.58 -2.31
N ASP A 64 -0.92 -0.16 -1.80
CA ASP A 64 -2.33 -0.12 -2.17
C ASP A 64 -2.71 -0.65 -3.56
N ILE A 65 -3.84 -1.36 -3.59
CA ILE A 65 -4.40 -1.93 -4.82
C ILE A 65 -5.33 -0.88 -5.45
N LEU A 66 -4.78 -0.10 -6.38
CA LEU A 66 -5.50 0.94 -7.11
C LEU A 66 -5.46 0.68 -8.62
N PRO A 67 -6.42 1.19 -9.40
CA PRO A 67 -6.47 0.94 -10.84
C PRO A 67 -5.15 1.28 -11.56
N ALA A 68 -4.53 2.44 -11.26
CA ALA A 68 -3.26 2.84 -11.86
C ALA A 68 -2.10 1.89 -11.49
N HIS A 69 -2.11 1.35 -10.28
CA HIS A 69 -1.11 0.38 -9.82
C HIS A 69 -1.30 -0.98 -10.51
N MET A 70 -2.55 -1.43 -10.63
CA MET A 70 -2.89 -2.67 -11.32
C MET A 70 -2.49 -2.60 -12.80
N GLU A 71 -2.74 -1.47 -13.47
CA GLU A 71 -2.30 -1.28 -14.85
C GLU A 71 -0.78 -1.32 -14.98
N CYS A 72 -0.06 -0.65 -14.07
CA CYS A 72 1.39 -0.66 -14.01
C CYS A 72 1.98 -2.07 -13.84
N LEU A 73 1.35 -2.88 -13.00
CA LEU A 73 1.72 -4.28 -12.80
C LEU A 73 1.45 -5.11 -14.06
N LYS A 74 0.27 -4.94 -14.68
CA LYS A 74 -0.14 -5.61 -15.90
C LYS A 74 0.81 -5.34 -17.07
N GLU A 75 1.27 -4.09 -17.19
CA GLU A 75 2.25 -3.68 -18.21
C GLU A 75 3.67 -4.17 -17.91
N GLY A 76 3.93 -4.77 -16.75
CA GLY A 76 5.25 -5.25 -16.34
C GLY A 76 6.21 -4.16 -15.86
N THR A 77 5.76 -2.91 -15.72
CA THR A 77 6.58 -1.83 -15.15
C THR A 77 6.76 -2.01 -13.65
N ALA A 78 5.70 -2.40 -12.91
CA ALA A 78 5.80 -2.81 -11.53
C ALA A 78 5.90 -4.33 -11.38
N GLN A 79 6.47 -4.79 -10.26
CA GLN A 79 6.62 -6.19 -9.93
C GLN A 79 5.74 -6.62 -8.77
N TYR A 80 5.52 -5.72 -7.80
CA TYR A 80 4.76 -6.01 -6.59
C TYR A 80 3.86 -4.85 -6.23
N ILE A 81 2.64 -5.19 -5.80
CA ILE A 81 1.74 -4.30 -5.09
C ILE A 81 1.47 -4.93 -3.73
N VAL A 82 1.67 -4.16 -2.67
CA VAL A 82 1.32 -4.55 -1.30
C VAL A 82 0.02 -3.87 -0.94
N GLY A 83 -1.05 -4.63 -0.86
CA GLY A 83 -2.39 -4.12 -0.61
C GLY A 83 -2.84 -4.31 0.82
N GLN A 84 -3.62 -3.38 1.33
CA GLN A 84 -4.31 -3.48 2.61
C GLN A 84 -5.66 -4.21 2.44
N LYS A 85 -6.05 -5.01 3.42
CA LYS A 85 -7.38 -5.65 3.48
C LYS A 85 -8.44 -4.66 3.99
N ARG A 86 -8.61 -3.53 3.31
CA ARG A 86 -9.46 -2.41 3.76
C ARG A 86 -10.92 -2.80 4.00
N HIS A 87 -11.43 -3.77 3.25
CA HIS A 87 -12.81 -4.26 3.37
C HIS A 87 -13.16 -4.88 4.73
N ILE A 88 -12.16 -5.30 5.51
CA ILE A 88 -12.38 -5.86 6.85
C ILE A 88 -12.11 -4.87 8.00
N PHE A 89 -11.59 -3.67 7.72
CA PHE A 89 -11.31 -2.68 8.76
C PHE A 89 -12.59 -2.22 9.47
N GLY A 90 -13.62 -1.87 8.71
CA GLY A 90 -14.92 -1.47 9.26
C GLY A 90 -15.57 -2.57 10.09
N PRO A 91 -15.75 -3.79 9.58
CA PRO A 91 -16.28 -4.91 10.35
C PRO A 91 -15.52 -5.20 11.66
N ILE A 92 -14.19 -5.21 11.62
CA ILE A 92 -13.36 -5.43 12.82
C ILE A 92 -13.57 -4.29 13.82
N ALA A 93 -13.52 -3.03 13.37
CA ALA A 93 -13.73 -1.87 14.24
C ALA A 93 -15.11 -1.88 14.88
N LEU A 94 -16.17 -2.16 14.10
CA LEU A 94 -17.53 -2.25 14.59
C LEU A 94 -17.71 -3.36 15.63
N GLN A 95 -17.18 -4.56 15.36
CA GLN A 95 -17.24 -5.67 16.29
C GLN A 95 -16.51 -5.33 17.58
N THR A 96 -15.31 -4.73 17.49
CA THR A 96 -14.54 -4.32 18.66
C THR A 96 -15.30 -3.28 19.50
N LEU A 97 -15.89 -2.26 18.87
CA LEU A 97 -16.68 -1.26 19.55
C LEU A 97 -17.95 -1.86 20.20
N TYR A 98 -18.60 -2.79 19.51
CA TYR A 98 -19.75 -3.50 20.05
C TYR A 98 -19.36 -4.30 21.30
N ASP A 99 -18.29 -5.05 21.23
CA ASP A 99 -17.82 -5.89 22.35
C ASP A 99 -17.42 -5.04 23.56
N ILE A 100 -16.71 -3.92 23.35
CA ILE A 100 -16.38 -2.97 24.42
C ILE A 100 -17.63 -2.44 25.11
N ASN A 101 -18.67 -2.08 24.35
CA ASN A 101 -19.88 -1.47 24.91
C ASN A 101 -20.86 -2.49 25.52
N HIS A 102 -20.80 -3.76 25.11
CA HIS A 102 -21.79 -4.78 25.48
C HIS A 102 -21.22 -5.96 26.29
N SER A 103 -19.92 -6.01 26.51
CA SER A 103 -19.26 -7.10 27.25
C SER A 103 -19.64 -7.15 28.75
N GLY A 104 -20.27 -6.10 29.29
CA GLY A 104 -20.52 -5.97 30.71
C GLY A 104 -19.26 -5.71 31.56
N ILE A 105 -18.11 -5.60 30.95
CA ILE A 105 -16.85 -5.23 31.59
C ILE A 105 -16.79 -3.72 31.66
N SER A 106 -16.76 -3.18 32.89
CA SER A 106 -16.56 -1.73 33.12
C SER A 106 -15.12 -1.40 32.77
N PHE A 107 -14.92 -0.54 31.77
CA PHE A 107 -13.62 -0.06 31.37
C PHE A 107 -13.36 1.32 31.97
N THR A 108 -12.24 1.46 32.66
CA THR A 108 -11.80 2.72 33.29
C THR A 108 -10.44 3.15 32.71
N GLU A 109 -10.10 4.42 32.89
CA GLU A 109 -8.78 4.95 32.53
C GLU A 109 -7.64 4.14 33.17
N ARG A 110 -7.85 3.69 34.39
CA ARG A 110 -6.88 2.89 35.15
C ARG A 110 -6.69 1.49 34.56
N ASP A 111 -7.72 0.90 33.99
CA ASP A 111 -7.60 -0.40 33.31
C ASP A 111 -6.71 -0.27 32.08
N GLY A 112 -6.80 0.86 31.36
CA GLY A 112 -5.91 1.22 30.27
C GLY A 112 -4.44 1.33 30.72
N GLU A 113 -4.18 2.01 31.84
CA GLU A 113 -2.83 2.14 32.42
C GLU A 113 -2.24 0.77 32.83
N LEU A 114 -3.07 -0.15 33.27
CA LEU A 114 -2.68 -1.50 33.65
C LEU A 114 -2.62 -2.48 32.48
N GLY A 115 -2.95 -2.05 31.26
CA GLY A 115 -3.00 -2.91 30.08
C GLY A 115 -4.16 -3.91 30.10
N ILE A 116 -5.19 -3.66 30.90
CA ILE A 116 -6.39 -4.51 31.01
C ILE A 116 -7.45 -3.93 30.06
N TYR A 117 -7.35 -4.29 28.77
CA TYR A 117 -8.34 -3.86 27.79
C TYR A 117 -9.38 -4.96 27.53
N PRO A 118 -10.66 -4.62 27.32
CA PRO A 118 -11.69 -5.59 26.92
C PRO A 118 -11.53 -6.07 25.48
N ALA A 119 -10.59 -5.50 24.73
CA ALA A 119 -10.27 -5.83 23.37
C ALA A 119 -8.74 -5.75 23.16
N PRO A 120 -8.18 -6.39 22.14
CA PRO A 120 -6.75 -6.26 21.82
C PRO A 120 -6.41 -4.81 21.44
N ASP A 121 -5.29 -4.30 21.93
CA ASP A 121 -4.78 -2.95 21.60
C ASP A 121 -4.52 -2.78 20.11
N LYS A 122 -4.18 -3.87 19.43
CA LYS A 122 -3.82 -3.90 18.03
C LYS A 122 -4.36 -5.15 17.37
N VAL A 123 -5.04 -4.94 16.26
CA VAL A 123 -5.47 -6.03 15.37
C VAL A 123 -4.74 -5.87 14.04
N ASP A 124 -3.96 -6.86 13.67
CA ASP A 124 -3.32 -6.92 12.35
C ASP A 124 -4.23 -7.72 11.38
N PRO A 125 -4.89 -7.05 10.43
CA PRO A 125 -5.74 -7.72 9.45
C PRO A 125 -4.93 -8.43 8.37
N GLY A 126 -3.60 -8.32 8.41
CA GLY A 126 -2.69 -8.79 7.37
C GLY A 126 -2.72 -7.90 6.12
N PHE A 127 -1.99 -8.35 5.12
CA PHE A 127 -1.85 -7.65 3.83
C PHE A 127 -2.07 -8.63 2.67
N LEU A 128 -2.18 -8.07 1.47
CA LEU A 128 -2.26 -8.78 0.20
C LEU A 128 -1.01 -8.46 -0.61
N VAL A 129 -0.50 -9.44 -1.34
CA VAL A 129 0.57 -9.21 -2.32
C VAL A 129 0.04 -9.56 -3.69
N VAL A 130 0.11 -8.58 -4.61
CA VAL A 130 -0.25 -8.77 -6.01
C VAL A 130 1.01 -8.79 -6.85
N THR A 131 1.11 -9.80 -7.69
CA THR A 131 2.17 -10.00 -8.67
C THR A 131 1.54 -10.32 -10.02
N GLN A 132 2.33 -10.44 -11.06
CA GLN A 132 1.81 -10.89 -12.36
C GLN A 132 1.21 -12.30 -12.30
N ASP A 133 1.72 -13.16 -11.42
CA ASP A 133 1.25 -14.56 -11.32
C ASP A 133 -0.16 -14.69 -10.76
N ASN A 134 -0.60 -13.75 -9.91
CA ASN A 134 -1.94 -13.75 -9.31
C ASN A 134 -2.80 -12.56 -9.71
N PHE A 135 -2.39 -11.82 -10.74
CA PHE A 135 -3.05 -10.60 -11.19
C PHE A 135 -4.53 -10.82 -11.52
N GLU A 136 -4.86 -11.85 -12.30
CA GLU A 136 -6.21 -12.12 -12.77
C GLU A 136 -7.17 -12.37 -11.61
N ASP A 137 -6.75 -13.19 -10.65
CA ASP A 137 -7.55 -13.50 -9.46
C ASP A 137 -7.79 -12.27 -8.60
N MET A 138 -6.74 -11.45 -8.43
CA MET A 138 -6.79 -10.23 -7.62
C MET A 138 -7.63 -9.14 -8.29
N ASP A 139 -7.53 -8.96 -9.59
CA ASP A 139 -8.35 -8.03 -10.37
C ASP A 139 -9.84 -8.41 -10.30
N ALA A 140 -10.14 -9.69 -10.44
CA ALA A 140 -11.50 -10.20 -10.27
C ALA A 140 -12.05 -9.96 -8.86
N MET A 141 -11.22 -10.18 -7.82
CA MET A 141 -11.60 -9.91 -6.43
C MET A 141 -11.90 -8.43 -6.21
N VAL A 142 -11.04 -7.51 -6.66
CA VAL A 142 -11.22 -6.06 -6.52
C VAL A 142 -12.53 -5.62 -7.20
N LYS A 143 -12.77 -6.04 -8.44
CA LYS A 143 -14.01 -5.73 -9.17
C LYS A 143 -15.27 -6.26 -8.50
N ASN A 144 -15.19 -7.37 -7.78
CA ASN A 144 -16.33 -7.88 -7.02
C ASN A 144 -16.58 -7.09 -5.73
N LEU A 145 -15.54 -6.62 -5.06
CA LEU A 145 -15.67 -5.77 -3.87
C LEU A 145 -16.25 -4.38 -4.20
N GLU A 146 -16.00 -3.84 -5.39
CA GLU A 146 -16.56 -2.56 -5.84
C GLU A 146 -18.07 -2.61 -6.13
N LYS A 147 -18.65 -3.80 -6.21
CA LYS A 147 -20.09 -4.01 -6.45
C LYS A 147 -20.92 -4.11 -5.16
N LEU A 148 -20.28 -4.19 -3.99
CA LEU A 148 -20.91 -4.27 -2.69
C LEU A 148 -21.16 -2.88 -2.09
#